data_1c8f72d9770a8e3f4460625dac0ef558
#
_entry.id   1c8f72d9770a8e3f4460625dac0ef558
#
_cell.length_a   1.000
_cell.length_b   1.000
_cell.length_c   1.000
_cell.angle_alpha   90.00
_cell.angle_beta   90.00
_cell.angle_gamma   90.00
#
_symmetry.space_group_name_H-M   'P 1'
#
loop_
_entity.id
_entity.type
_entity.pdbx_description
1 polymer ?
#
loop_
_entity_poly.entity_id
_entity_poly.type
_entity_poly.pdbx_seq_one_letter_code
_entity_poly.pdbx_strand_id
1 'polypeptide(L)'
;SEKKKALYREFDDGKNVLRKAMQGFIPENIINRKKQGFSAPDESWYRGKNADYVRELLLSGNSLSKKYLKEDYIEKIVNEHLNEGINHRLLIWSFMNFEWWCRIFLNKSANEEAFKRQ
;
A
#
# COMPACT_ATOMS: atom_id res chain seq x y z
N SER A 1 -23.27 12.82 -19.26
CA SER A 1 -24.05 14.04 -19.35
C SER A 1 -23.53 15.06 -18.34
N GLU A 2 -23.65 16.35 -18.64
CA GLU A 2 -23.17 17.47 -17.79
C GLU A 2 -23.78 17.46 -16.40
N LYS A 3 -25.03 17.01 -16.25
CA LYS A 3 -25.69 16.85 -14.94
C LYS A 3 -24.95 15.86 -14.02
N LYS A 4 -24.39 14.78 -14.55
CA LYS A 4 -23.55 13.85 -13.76
C LYS A 4 -22.24 14.51 -13.35
N LYS A 5 -21.63 15.33 -14.20
CA LYS A 5 -20.39 16.07 -13.90
C LYS A 5 -20.61 17.16 -12.86
N ALA A 6 -21.75 17.86 -12.90
CA ALA A 6 -22.09 18.88 -11.91
C ALA A 6 -22.35 18.28 -10.51
N LEU A 7 -23.03 17.14 -10.44
CA LEU A 7 -23.22 16.40 -9.18
C LEU A 7 -21.90 15.88 -8.59
N TYR A 8 -20.93 15.56 -9.45
CA TYR A 8 -19.58 15.10 -9.03
C TYR A 8 -18.70 16.26 -8.52
N ARG A 9 -18.96 17.50 -9.01
CA ARG A 9 -18.17 18.68 -8.62
C ARG A 9 -18.58 19.30 -7.29
N GLU A 10 -19.82 19.06 -6.84
CA GLU A 10 -20.36 19.65 -5.61
C GLU A 10 -19.75 19.00 -4.34
N PHE A 11 -19.26 17.77 -4.46
CA PHE A 11 -18.53 17.07 -3.41
C PHE A 11 -17.40 16.26 -4.07
N ASP A 12 -16.20 16.43 -3.64
CA ASP A 12 -14.97 15.82 -4.18
C ASP A 12 -14.89 14.28 -3.97
N ASP A 13 -16.01 13.65 -3.61
CA ASP A 13 -16.12 12.20 -3.45
C ASP A 13 -17.48 11.63 -3.91
N GLY A 14 -17.46 10.54 -4.62
CA GLY A 14 -18.57 9.95 -5.38
C GLY A 14 -19.80 9.44 -4.60
N LYS A 15 -20.11 9.92 -3.36
CA LYS A 15 -21.26 9.48 -2.56
C LYS A 15 -22.31 10.57 -2.32
N ASN A 16 -22.44 11.51 -3.23
CA ASN A 16 -23.29 12.70 -3.07
C ASN A 16 -24.76 12.38 -2.85
N VAL A 17 -25.31 11.42 -3.59
CA VAL A 17 -26.70 11.01 -3.45
C VAL A 17 -26.97 10.46 -2.05
N LEU A 18 -26.06 9.62 -1.55
CA LEU A 18 -26.18 9.06 -0.20
C LEU A 18 -26.05 10.16 0.87
N ARG A 19 -25.12 11.10 0.72
CA ARG A 19 -24.94 12.23 1.63
C ARG A 19 -26.20 13.10 1.71
N LYS A 20 -26.76 13.45 0.53
CA LYS A 20 -28.01 14.22 0.46
C LYS A 20 -29.19 13.48 1.08
N ALA A 21 -29.31 12.17 0.84
CA ALA A 21 -30.38 11.37 1.40
C ALA A 21 -30.29 11.23 2.93
N MET A 22 -29.09 11.31 3.49
CA MET A 22 -28.85 11.16 4.92
C MET A 22 -28.83 12.48 5.70
N GLN A 23 -29.02 13.61 5.01
CA GLN A 23 -29.22 14.92 5.69
C GLN A 23 -30.39 14.89 6.62
N GLY A 24 -30.21 15.36 7.85
CA GLY A 24 -31.23 15.31 8.91
C GLY A 24 -31.32 13.99 9.67
N PHE A 25 -30.73 12.89 9.17
CA PHE A 25 -30.69 11.59 9.88
C PHE A 25 -29.34 11.34 10.56
N ILE A 26 -28.27 11.90 10.03
CA ILE A 26 -26.90 11.75 10.54
C ILE A 26 -26.33 13.14 10.82
N PRO A 27 -25.52 13.31 11.89
CA PRO A 27 -24.84 14.56 12.18
C PRO A 27 -23.99 15.07 11.00
N GLU A 28 -24.01 16.37 10.76
CA GLU A 28 -23.34 17.00 9.61
C GLU A 28 -21.82 16.76 9.57
N ASN A 29 -21.17 16.66 10.73
CA ASN A 29 -19.75 16.35 10.84
C ASN A 29 -19.40 14.95 10.30
N ILE A 30 -20.35 14.02 10.32
CA ILE A 30 -20.20 12.69 9.73
C ILE A 30 -20.48 12.73 8.22
N ILE A 31 -21.53 13.45 7.81
CA ILE A 31 -21.89 13.60 6.39
C ILE A 31 -20.76 14.27 5.62
N ASN A 32 -20.16 15.33 6.19
CA ASN A 32 -19.11 16.13 5.54
C ASN A 32 -17.71 15.59 5.76
N ARG A 33 -17.56 14.45 6.43
CA ARG A 33 -16.26 13.82 6.66
C ARG A 33 -15.59 13.45 5.33
N LYS A 34 -14.33 13.89 5.16
CA LYS A 34 -13.51 13.52 4.00
C LYS A 34 -13.44 11.99 3.87
N LYS A 35 -13.66 11.50 2.66
CA LYS A 35 -13.53 10.06 2.35
C LYS A 35 -12.14 9.57 2.73
N GLN A 36 -12.10 8.60 3.61
CA GLN A 36 -10.90 7.84 3.89
C GLN A 36 -11.02 6.50 3.16
N GLY A 37 -10.16 6.27 2.19
CA GLY A 37 -10.09 4.97 1.51
C GLY A 37 -9.58 3.87 2.45
N PHE A 38 -9.77 2.62 2.05
CA PHE A 38 -9.01 1.53 2.69
C PHE A 38 -7.53 1.82 2.50
N SER A 39 -6.82 1.99 3.60
CA SER A 39 -5.37 2.11 3.58
C SER A 39 -4.75 0.74 3.82
N ALA A 40 -3.55 0.54 3.30
CA ALA A 40 -2.67 -0.55 3.70
C ALA A 40 -2.51 -0.58 5.23
N PRO A 41 -1.91 -1.66 5.79
CA PRO A 41 -1.65 -1.80 7.21
C PRO A 41 -1.18 -0.51 7.86
N ASP A 42 -1.48 -0.34 9.13
CA ASP A 42 -1.09 0.84 9.90
C ASP A 42 0.43 1.06 9.82
N GLU A 43 0.85 2.29 9.94
CA GLU A 43 2.26 2.70 9.95
C GLU A 43 3.11 1.87 10.92
N SER A 44 2.51 1.48 12.05
CA SER A 44 3.16 0.66 13.07
C SER A 44 3.52 -0.77 12.60
N TRP A 45 2.88 -1.30 11.54
CA TRP A 45 3.08 -2.67 11.09
C TRP A 45 4.49 -2.96 10.60
N TYR A 46 5.14 -1.98 9.99
CA TYR A 46 6.49 -2.12 9.46
C TYR A 46 7.57 -1.54 10.39
N ARG A 47 7.18 -1.17 11.62
CA ARG A 47 8.09 -0.71 12.67
C ARG A 47 8.19 -1.75 13.79
N GLY A 48 9.13 -1.55 14.70
CA GLY A 48 9.34 -2.49 15.82
C GLY A 48 9.77 -3.86 15.35
N LYS A 49 9.11 -4.91 15.85
CA LYS A 49 9.47 -6.32 15.58
C LYS A 49 9.44 -6.71 14.08
N ASN A 50 8.64 -6.02 13.28
CA ASN A 50 8.51 -6.31 11.85
C ASN A 50 9.55 -5.56 10.99
N ALA A 51 10.28 -4.62 11.58
CA ALA A 51 11.31 -3.86 10.87
C ALA A 51 12.42 -4.76 10.32
N ASP A 52 12.82 -5.76 11.10
CA ASP A 52 13.87 -6.70 10.70
C ASP A 52 13.43 -7.55 9.50
N TYR A 53 12.17 -7.96 9.47
CA TYR A 53 11.60 -8.67 8.32
C TYR A 53 11.60 -7.79 7.05
N VAL A 54 11.25 -6.51 7.17
CA VAL A 54 11.30 -5.57 6.04
C VAL A 54 12.72 -5.42 5.51
N ARG A 55 13.70 -5.26 6.41
CA ARG A 55 15.12 -5.17 6.04
C ARG A 55 15.60 -6.45 5.37
N GLU A 56 15.33 -7.59 5.97
CA GLU A 56 15.73 -8.88 5.42
C GLU A 56 15.13 -9.13 4.04
N LEU A 57 13.85 -8.83 3.85
CA LEU A 57 13.15 -9.07 2.60
C LEU A 57 13.62 -8.15 1.48
N LEU A 58 13.81 -6.85 1.76
CA LEU A 58 14.06 -5.84 0.74
C LEU A 58 15.54 -5.45 0.57
N LEU A 59 16.33 -5.51 1.66
CA LEU A 59 17.72 -5.04 1.63
C LEU A 59 18.76 -6.18 1.58
N SER A 60 18.35 -7.43 1.81
CA SER A 60 19.28 -8.56 1.71
C SER A 60 19.84 -8.72 0.29
N GLY A 61 21.01 -9.36 0.19
CA GLY A 61 21.62 -9.71 -1.09
C GLY A 61 20.78 -10.65 -1.96
N ASN A 62 19.79 -11.34 -1.37
CA ASN A 62 18.89 -12.28 -2.04
C ASN A 62 17.60 -11.64 -2.56
N SER A 63 17.44 -10.32 -2.42
CA SER A 63 16.25 -9.62 -2.91
C SER A 63 16.24 -9.60 -4.45
N LEU A 64 15.17 -10.14 -5.03
CA LEU A 64 14.99 -10.22 -6.48
C LEU A 64 14.50 -8.90 -7.08
N SER A 65 13.79 -8.10 -6.32
CA SER A 65 13.29 -6.79 -6.75
C SER A 65 14.41 -5.80 -7.12
N LYS A 66 15.61 -5.96 -6.55
CA LYS A 66 16.81 -5.16 -6.88
C LYS A 66 17.24 -5.26 -8.33
N LYS A 67 16.83 -6.32 -9.04
CA LYS A 67 17.08 -6.45 -10.49
C LYS A 67 16.24 -5.48 -11.34
N TYR A 68 15.15 -4.98 -10.80
CA TYR A 68 14.16 -4.16 -11.50
C TYR A 68 14.03 -2.76 -10.94
N LEU A 69 14.35 -2.58 -9.66
CA LEU A 69 14.26 -1.31 -8.94
C LEU A 69 15.66 -0.87 -8.50
N LYS A 70 15.86 0.44 -8.42
CA LYS A 70 17.12 1.00 -7.92
C LYS A 70 17.29 0.69 -6.44
N GLU A 71 18.36 0.00 -6.10
CA GLU A 71 18.67 -0.42 -4.73
C GLU A 71 18.76 0.76 -3.78
N ASP A 72 19.50 1.80 -4.13
CA ASP A 72 19.66 3.03 -3.32
C ASP A 72 18.32 3.67 -2.98
N TYR A 73 17.34 3.59 -3.91
CA TYR A 73 16.01 4.14 -3.66
C TYR A 73 15.21 3.30 -2.67
N ILE A 74 15.27 1.97 -2.80
CA ILE A 74 14.61 1.05 -1.82
C ILE A 74 15.21 1.29 -0.44
N GLU A 75 16.54 1.31 -0.34
CA GLU A 75 17.27 1.52 0.90
C GLU A 75 16.91 2.85 1.56
N LYS A 76 16.89 3.94 0.78
CA LYS A 76 16.46 5.26 1.23
C LYS A 76 15.05 5.22 1.83
N ILE A 77 14.06 4.68 1.10
CA ILE A 77 12.66 4.64 1.54
C ILE A 77 12.50 3.79 2.81
N VAL A 78 13.20 2.65 2.89
CA VAL A 78 13.18 1.79 4.07
C VAL A 78 13.78 2.52 5.27
N ASN A 79 14.91 3.19 5.12
CA ASN A 79 15.57 3.93 6.19
C ASN A 79 14.74 5.13 6.66
N GLU A 80 14.20 5.93 5.76
CA GLU A 80 13.31 7.04 6.08
C GLU A 80 12.08 6.56 6.89
N HIS A 81 11.49 5.42 6.50
CA HIS A 81 10.33 4.89 7.20
C HIS A 81 10.66 4.32 8.57
N LEU A 82 11.74 3.54 8.68
CA LEU A 82 12.07 2.81 9.90
C LEU A 82 12.78 3.67 10.95
N ASN A 83 13.62 4.60 10.51
CA ASN A 83 14.53 5.34 11.38
C ASN A 83 14.20 6.83 11.50
N GLU A 84 13.66 7.46 10.45
CA GLU A 84 13.45 8.92 10.40
C GLU A 84 12.01 9.36 10.67
N GLY A 85 11.10 8.41 10.83
CA GLY A 85 9.70 8.71 11.13
C GLY A 85 8.85 9.13 9.93
N ILE A 86 9.42 9.16 8.72
CA ILE A 86 8.67 9.47 7.50
C ILE A 86 7.77 8.31 7.12
N ASN A 87 6.49 8.58 6.86
CA ASN A 87 5.51 7.52 6.61
C ASN A 87 5.49 7.07 5.15
N HIS A 88 6.26 6.05 4.82
CA HIS A 88 6.29 5.38 3.52
C HIS A 88 5.56 4.03 3.48
N ARG A 89 4.63 3.78 4.41
CA ARG A 89 3.96 2.46 4.54
C ARG A 89 3.43 1.88 3.24
N LEU A 90 2.81 2.70 2.38
CA LEU A 90 2.25 2.22 1.10
C LEU A 90 3.35 1.78 0.13
N LEU A 91 4.46 2.50 0.12
CA LEU A 91 5.60 2.18 -0.75
C LEU A 91 6.34 0.94 -0.26
N ILE A 92 6.55 0.82 1.04
CA ILE A 92 7.10 -0.39 1.68
C ILE A 92 6.22 -1.61 1.35
N TRP A 93 4.90 -1.48 1.54
CA TRP A 93 3.95 -2.54 1.21
C TRP A 93 4.02 -2.93 -0.27
N SER A 94 4.13 -1.96 -1.18
CA SER A 94 4.27 -2.21 -2.61
C SER A 94 5.58 -2.93 -2.95
N PHE A 95 6.69 -2.53 -2.35
CA PHE A 95 7.98 -3.19 -2.54
C PHE A 95 7.97 -4.63 -2.04
N MET A 96 7.38 -4.88 -0.87
CA MET A 96 7.26 -6.23 -0.31
C MET A 96 6.40 -7.14 -1.21
N ASN A 97 5.26 -6.64 -1.70
CA ASN A 97 4.42 -7.40 -2.63
C ASN A 97 5.15 -7.69 -3.95
N PHE A 98 5.89 -6.72 -4.47
CA PHE A 98 6.66 -6.89 -5.68
C PHE A 98 7.80 -7.91 -5.48
N GLU A 99 8.49 -7.88 -4.35
CA GLU A 99 9.52 -8.87 -4.01
C GLU A 99 8.93 -10.29 -3.93
N TRP A 100 7.80 -10.46 -3.25
CA TRP A 100 7.11 -11.73 -3.18
C TRP A 100 6.62 -12.21 -4.56
N TRP A 101 6.11 -11.30 -5.36
CA TRP A 101 5.72 -11.61 -6.74
C TRP A 101 6.93 -12.11 -7.55
N CYS A 102 8.08 -11.43 -7.45
CA CYS A 102 9.31 -11.87 -8.09
C CYS A 102 9.73 -13.27 -7.63
N ARG A 103 9.65 -13.55 -6.33
CA ARG A 103 10.00 -14.87 -5.78
C ARG A 103 9.07 -15.97 -6.29
N ILE A 104 7.77 -15.71 -6.35
CA ILE A 104 6.78 -16.69 -6.76
C ILE A 104 6.81 -16.94 -8.27
N PHE A 105 6.90 -15.90 -9.08
CA PHE A 105 6.70 -16.02 -10.52
C PHE A 105 7.98 -16.00 -11.36
N LEU A 106 9.04 -15.35 -10.89
CA LEU A 106 10.27 -15.22 -11.65
C LEU A 106 11.39 -16.17 -11.18
N ASN A 107 11.32 -16.71 -9.98
CA ASN A 107 12.29 -17.67 -9.48
C ASN A 107 11.93 -19.09 -9.93
N LYS A 108 12.22 -19.42 -11.18
CA LYS A 108 11.90 -20.72 -11.80
C LYS A 108 12.48 -21.92 -11.04
N SER A 109 13.66 -21.80 -10.43
CA SER A 109 14.29 -22.89 -9.69
C SER A 109 13.51 -23.31 -8.44
N ALA A 110 12.96 -22.37 -7.70
CA ALA A 110 12.15 -22.67 -6.51
C ALA A 110 10.79 -23.30 -6.87
N ASN A 111 10.21 -22.89 -8.00
CA ASN A 111 8.92 -23.43 -8.45
C ASN A 111 9.02 -24.85 -9.01
N GLU A 112 10.10 -25.21 -9.67
CA GLU A 112 10.31 -26.58 -10.16
C GLU A 112 10.53 -27.58 -9.02
N GLU A 113 11.19 -27.19 -7.93
CA GLU A 113 11.34 -28.03 -6.74
C GLU A 113 10.04 -28.22 -5.96
N ALA A 114 9.21 -27.18 -5.88
CA ALA A 114 7.90 -27.27 -5.24
C ALA A 114 6.92 -28.17 -6.01
N PHE A 115 7.00 -28.17 -7.34
CA PHE A 115 6.15 -29.02 -8.20
C PHE A 115 6.59 -30.50 -8.19
N LYS A 116 7.86 -30.79 -7.94
CA LYS A 116 8.40 -32.17 -7.84
C LYS A 116 8.09 -32.84 -6.51
N ARG A 117 7.60 -32.11 -5.50
CA ARG A 117 7.26 -32.62 -4.18
C ARG A 117 5.76 -32.95 -3.98
N GLN A 118 4.94 -32.75 -5.01
CA GLN A 118 3.55 -33.22 -5.08
C GLN A 118 3.45 -34.51 -5.88
#